data_5d1d88534ec7f9cefebba629d33542cb
#
_entry.id   5d1d88534ec7f9cefebba629d33542cb
#
_cell.length_a   1.000
_cell.length_b   1.000
_cell.length_c   1.000
_cell.angle_alpha   90.00
_cell.angle_beta   90.00
_cell.angle_gamma   90.00
#
_symmetry.space_group_name_H-M   'P 1'
#
loop_
_entity.id
_entity.type
_entity.pdbx_description
1 polymer ?
#
loop_
_entity_poly.entity_id
_entity_poly.type
_entity_poly.pdbx_seq_one_letter_code
_entity_poly.pdbx_strand_id
1 'polypeptide(L)'
;MEDFDIIKLVSDTLDPLNSLVIEGWYDDELSKTHITVHEYLDQEDGFEDDEASEIIHNIQVDIWSKDSLESYNLKRNAKKLLKNNGFSYSQGQDFYEKDTKIYHKAMRFTYVEYI
;
A
#
# COMPACT_ATOMS: atom_id res chain seq x y z
N MET A 1 -13.53 3.39 -22.21
CA MET A 1 -12.56 2.51 -21.56
C MET A 1 -11.96 3.25 -20.37
N GLU A 2 -11.98 2.65 -19.21
CA GLU A 2 -11.43 3.28 -18.02
C GLU A 2 -9.91 3.12 -18.00
N ASP A 3 -9.21 4.15 -17.56
CA ASP A 3 -7.79 4.06 -17.33
C ASP A 3 -7.53 3.22 -16.08
N PHE A 4 -6.37 2.56 -16.07
CA PHE A 4 -5.96 1.76 -14.93
C PHE A 4 -5.65 2.66 -13.72
N ASP A 5 -6.19 2.29 -12.57
CA ASP A 5 -6.02 3.05 -11.32
C ASP A 5 -5.40 2.12 -10.27
N ILE A 6 -4.10 2.30 -10.00
CA ILE A 6 -3.37 1.47 -9.05
C ILE A 6 -3.90 1.63 -7.63
N ILE A 7 -4.29 2.83 -7.24
CA ILE A 7 -4.78 3.08 -5.88
C ILE A 7 -6.12 2.37 -5.67
N LYS A 8 -7.00 2.42 -6.67
CA LYS A 8 -8.26 1.70 -6.61
C LYS A 8 -8.03 0.19 -6.50
N LEU A 9 -7.07 -0.34 -7.25
CA LEU A 9 -6.73 -1.76 -7.19
C LEU A 9 -6.26 -2.15 -5.80
N VAL A 10 -5.40 -1.35 -5.18
CA VAL A 10 -4.91 -1.61 -3.81
C VAL A 10 -6.07 -1.56 -2.82
N SER A 11 -6.91 -0.53 -2.90
CA SER A 11 -8.06 -0.38 -2.00
C SER A 11 -9.02 -1.56 -2.12
N ASP A 12 -9.33 -1.97 -3.35
CA ASP A 12 -10.22 -3.11 -3.59
C ASP A 12 -9.61 -4.41 -3.05
N THR A 13 -8.29 -4.58 -3.22
CA THR A 13 -7.58 -5.77 -2.73
C THR A 13 -7.59 -5.85 -1.20
N LEU A 14 -7.54 -4.70 -0.52
CA LEU A 14 -7.52 -4.62 0.93
C LEU A 14 -8.92 -4.60 1.55
N ASP A 15 -9.97 -4.55 0.75
CA ASP A 15 -11.36 -4.48 1.22
C ASP A 15 -11.72 -5.58 2.24
N PRO A 16 -11.26 -6.84 2.08
CA PRO A 16 -11.57 -7.90 3.07
C PRO A 16 -11.07 -7.62 4.48
N LEU A 17 -10.16 -6.67 4.67
CA LEU A 17 -9.66 -6.33 6.01
C LEU A 17 -10.66 -5.54 6.84
N ASN A 18 -11.71 -4.98 6.21
CA ASN A 18 -12.73 -4.16 6.87
C ASN A 18 -12.15 -3.00 7.66
N SER A 19 -11.05 -2.42 7.17
CA SER A 19 -10.41 -1.26 7.76
C SER A 19 -10.53 -0.08 6.81
N LEU A 20 -10.51 1.13 7.35
CA LEU A 20 -10.57 2.33 6.53
C LEU A 20 -9.28 2.45 5.71
N VAL A 21 -9.39 2.52 4.40
CA VAL A 21 -8.26 2.69 3.47
C VAL A 21 -8.41 4.05 2.78
N ILE A 22 -7.38 4.89 2.91
CA ILE A 22 -7.39 6.26 2.39
C ILE A 22 -6.17 6.46 1.51
N GLU A 23 -6.35 7.10 0.35
CA GLU A 23 -5.23 7.55 -0.46
C GLU A 23 -4.57 8.74 0.20
N GLY A 24 -3.25 8.69 0.33
CA GLY A 24 -2.46 9.80 0.83
C GLY A 24 -1.55 9.41 1.98
N TRP A 25 -1.25 10.40 2.81
CA TRP A 25 -0.35 10.28 3.94
C TRP A 25 -1.15 10.22 5.25
N TYR A 26 -0.42 10.07 6.35
CA TYR A 26 -1.02 10.02 7.67
C TYR A 26 -1.93 11.23 7.93
N ASP A 27 -3.12 10.94 8.44
CA ASP A 27 -4.09 11.96 8.86
C ASP A 27 -4.15 11.95 10.38
N ASP A 28 -3.61 12.99 11.03
CA ASP A 28 -3.53 13.10 12.47
C ASP A 28 -4.89 13.37 13.14
N GLU A 29 -5.90 13.72 12.35
CA GLU A 29 -7.26 13.86 12.86
C GLU A 29 -7.97 12.52 13.03
N LEU A 30 -7.43 11.46 12.37
CA LEU A 30 -7.98 10.12 12.50
C LEU A 30 -7.42 9.43 13.73
N SER A 31 -8.25 9.27 14.76
CA SER A 31 -7.85 8.59 15.99
C SER A 31 -8.03 7.09 15.94
N LYS A 32 -8.70 6.57 14.91
CA LYS A 32 -8.96 5.14 14.77
C LYS A 32 -7.95 4.48 13.85
N THR A 33 -7.84 3.17 13.95
CA THR A 33 -7.00 2.37 13.07
C THR A 33 -7.39 2.59 11.62
N HIS A 34 -6.41 2.84 10.77
CA HIS A 34 -6.64 3.04 9.34
C HIS A 34 -5.40 2.67 8.54
N ILE A 35 -5.58 2.60 7.23
CA ILE A 35 -4.54 2.28 6.26
C ILE A 35 -4.45 3.43 5.27
N THR A 36 -3.23 3.91 5.02
CA THR A 36 -2.99 4.90 3.97
C THR A 36 -2.21 4.26 2.83
N VAL A 37 -2.53 4.66 1.60
CA VAL A 37 -1.91 4.10 0.39
C VAL A 37 -1.51 5.25 -0.52
N HIS A 38 -0.29 5.20 -1.04
CA HIS A 38 0.13 6.16 -2.08
C HIS A 38 1.15 5.53 -3.02
N GLU A 39 1.15 6.02 -4.23
CA GLU A 39 2.17 5.67 -5.22
C GLU A 39 3.29 6.69 -5.11
N TYR A 40 4.50 6.22 -4.76
CA TYR A 40 5.63 7.14 -4.56
C TYR A 40 6.56 7.20 -5.78
N LEU A 41 6.42 6.26 -6.71
CA LEU A 41 7.25 6.23 -7.91
C LEU A 41 6.58 5.34 -8.95
N ASP A 42 6.51 5.82 -10.18
CA ASP A 42 6.14 4.99 -11.32
C ASP A 42 7.24 5.07 -12.37
N GLN A 43 7.45 3.98 -13.09
CA GLN A 43 8.52 3.84 -14.07
C GLN A 43 8.03 3.06 -15.27
N GLU A 44 8.48 3.47 -16.45
CA GLU A 44 8.22 2.71 -17.66
C GLU A 44 9.35 1.71 -17.91
N ASP A 45 9.03 0.55 -18.44
CA ASP A 45 9.99 -0.50 -18.72
C ASP A 45 9.52 -1.34 -19.91
N GLY A 46 10.36 -2.31 -20.30
CA GLY A 46 10.06 -3.18 -21.42
C GLY A 46 10.05 -2.46 -22.76
N PHE A 47 11.01 -1.56 -22.98
CA PHE A 47 11.05 -0.75 -24.21
C PHE A 47 11.31 -1.60 -25.43
N GLU A 48 10.48 -1.37 -26.45
CA GLU A 48 10.63 -1.94 -27.79
C GLU A 48 10.27 -0.85 -28.79
N ASP A 49 11.17 -0.52 -29.71
CA ASP A 49 11.02 0.57 -30.69
C ASP A 49 10.68 1.91 -30.03
N ASP A 50 11.36 2.22 -28.92
CA ASP A 50 11.18 3.42 -28.09
C ASP A 50 9.81 3.53 -27.42
N GLU A 51 9.02 2.46 -27.41
CA GLU A 51 7.74 2.41 -26.70
C GLU A 51 7.83 1.44 -25.52
N ALA A 52 7.36 1.89 -24.37
CA ALA A 52 7.28 1.05 -23.17
C ALA A 52 6.17 0.02 -23.31
N SER A 53 6.39 -1.19 -22.79
CA SER A 53 5.36 -2.24 -22.72
C SER A 53 4.85 -2.43 -21.29
N GLU A 54 5.46 -1.80 -20.31
CA GLU A 54 5.13 -1.97 -18.91
C GLU A 54 5.22 -0.64 -18.17
N ILE A 55 4.38 -0.50 -17.15
CA ILE A 55 4.54 0.54 -16.13
C ILE A 55 4.74 -0.18 -14.82
N ILE A 56 5.81 0.15 -14.12
CA ILE A 56 6.12 -0.38 -12.80
C ILE A 56 5.61 0.60 -11.76
N HIS A 57 4.62 0.18 -11.00
CA HIS A 57 4.04 0.97 -9.92
C HIS A 57 4.70 0.61 -8.60
N ASN A 58 5.26 1.62 -7.93
CA ASN A 58 5.85 1.44 -6.60
C ASN A 58 4.94 2.13 -5.59
N ILE A 59 4.33 1.34 -4.73
CA ILE A 59 3.33 1.84 -3.78
C ILE A 59 3.79 1.63 -2.35
N GLN A 60 3.33 2.51 -1.48
CA GLN A 60 3.53 2.36 -0.04
C GLN A 60 2.18 2.21 0.64
N VAL A 61 2.09 1.20 1.49
CA VAL A 61 0.92 0.90 2.31
C VAL A 61 1.34 1.07 3.76
N ASP A 62 0.70 1.99 4.46
CA ASP A 62 0.99 2.29 5.84
C ASP A 62 -0.18 1.92 6.73
N ILE A 63 0.09 1.23 7.82
CA ILE A 63 -0.89 0.85 8.83
C ILE A 63 -0.66 1.68 10.07
N TRP A 64 -1.73 2.31 10.56
CA TRP A 64 -1.71 3.21 11.71
C TRP A 64 -2.67 2.68 12.77
N SER A 65 -2.18 2.32 13.94
CA SER A 65 -3.00 1.79 15.01
C SER A 65 -2.40 2.06 16.37
N LYS A 66 -3.25 2.27 17.35
CA LYS A 66 -2.83 2.39 18.75
C LYS A 66 -2.73 1.04 19.44
N ASP A 67 -3.14 -0.03 18.77
CA ASP A 67 -3.12 -1.40 19.26
C ASP A 67 -2.02 -2.20 18.57
N SER A 68 -1.07 -2.70 19.35
CA SER A 68 0.08 -3.44 18.82
C SER A 68 -0.33 -4.70 18.07
N LEU A 69 -1.23 -5.49 18.63
CA LEU A 69 -1.67 -6.74 18.01
C LEU A 69 -2.47 -6.48 16.76
N GLU A 70 -3.36 -5.49 16.78
CA GLU A 70 -4.13 -5.11 15.60
C GLU A 70 -3.22 -4.67 14.47
N SER A 71 -2.22 -3.83 14.77
CA SER A 71 -1.28 -3.35 13.74
C SER A 71 -0.49 -4.50 13.13
N TYR A 72 -0.06 -5.46 13.96
CA TYR A 72 0.66 -6.64 13.50
C TYR A 72 -0.21 -7.51 12.57
N ASN A 73 -1.44 -7.78 12.99
CA ASN A 73 -2.35 -8.61 12.21
C ASN A 73 -2.73 -7.94 10.89
N LEU A 74 -2.99 -6.63 10.90
CA LEU A 74 -3.30 -5.89 9.69
C LEU A 74 -2.12 -5.90 8.70
N LYS A 75 -0.91 -5.68 9.20
CA LYS A 75 0.28 -5.74 8.34
C LYS A 75 0.40 -7.10 7.68
N ARG A 76 0.30 -8.15 8.47
CA ARG A 76 0.44 -9.52 7.98
C ARG A 76 -0.63 -9.86 6.95
N ASN A 77 -1.87 -9.53 7.24
CA ASN A 77 -2.99 -9.84 6.36
C ASN A 77 -2.98 -9.00 5.09
N ALA A 78 -2.65 -7.71 5.19
CA ALA A 78 -2.51 -6.83 4.03
C ALA A 78 -1.41 -7.35 3.09
N LYS A 79 -0.25 -7.71 3.64
CA LYS A 79 0.86 -8.27 2.87
C LYS A 79 0.43 -9.53 2.13
N LYS A 80 -0.28 -10.42 2.81
CA LYS A 80 -0.75 -11.67 2.22
C LYS A 80 -1.73 -11.42 1.08
N LEU A 81 -2.71 -10.54 1.28
CA LEU A 81 -3.69 -10.19 0.27
C LEU A 81 -3.04 -9.58 -0.98
N LEU A 82 -2.14 -8.63 -0.79
CA LEU A 82 -1.47 -7.97 -1.90
C LEU A 82 -0.59 -8.94 -2.67
N LYS A 83 0.20 -9.77 -1.99
CA LYS A 83 1.04 -10.77 -2.65
C LYS A 83 0.20 -11.78 -3.44
N ASN A 84 -0.96 -12.17 -2.92
CA ASN A 84 -1.86 -13.10 -3.60
C ASN A 84 -2.54 -12.45 -4.82
N ASN A 85 -2.48 -11.14 -4.95
CA ASN A 85 -3.13 -10.39 -6.03
C ASN A 85 -2.13 -9.70 -6.96
N GLY A 86 -0.92 -10.26 -7.08
CA GLY A 86 0.05 -9.84 -8.07
C GLY A 86 1.02 -8.76 -7.65
N PHE A 87 1.01 -8.37 -6.38
CA PHE A 87 1.96 -7.39 -5.86
C PHE A 87 3.21 -8.09 -5.33
N SER A 88 4.38 -7.53 -5.64
CA SER A 88 5.65 -8.01 -5.10
C SER A 88 6.02 -7.16 -3.89
N TYR A 89 6.37 -7.82 -2.79
CA TYR A 89 6.79 -7.12 -1.57
C TYR A 89 8.25 -6.72 -1.68
N SER A 90 8.54 -5.43 -1.51
CA SER A 90 9.90 -4.90 -1.58
C SER A 90 10.55 -4.83 -0.22
N GLN A 91 9.92 -4.16 0.72
CA GLN A 91 10.45 -3.99 2.06
C GLN A 91 9.37 -3.49 3.01
N GLY A 92 9.64 -3.61 4.30
CA GLY A 92 8.78 -3.08 5.35
C GLY A 92 9.60 -2.53 6.49
N GLN A 93 9.00 -1.63 7.25
CA GLN A 93 9.62 -1.04 8.41
C GLN A 93 8.56 -0.70 9.45
N ASP A 94 8.87 -0.96 10.72
CA ASP A 94 7.96 -0.71 11.83
C ASP A 94 8.45 0.47 12.65
N PHE A 95 7.53 1.36 12.99
CA PHE A 95 7.79 2.53 13.82
C PHE A 95 6.81 2.57 14.99
N TYR A 96 7.22 3.21 16.06
CA TYR A 96 6.34 3.51 17.18
C TYR A 96 6.57 4.96 17.62
N GLU A 97 5.50 5.75 17.60
CA GLU A 97 5.55 7.14 18.04
C GLU A 97 5.14 7.23 19.51
N LYS A 98 6.08 7.65 20.37
CA LYS A 98 5.83 7.70 21.81
C LYS A 98 4.79 8.74 22.21
N ASP A 99 4.78 9.88 21.53
CA ASP A 99 3.89 10.99 21.88
C ASP A 99 2.43 10.67 21.61
N THR A 100 2.15 10.05 20.48
CA THR A 100 0.80 9.68 20.06
C THR A 100 0.42 8.26 20.45
N LYS A 101 1.40 7.42 20.79
CA LYS A 101 1.26 6.00 21.07
C LYS A 101 0.74 5.22 19.86
N ILE A 102 1.14 5.67 18.68
CA ILE A 102 0.73 5.04 17.41
C ILE A 102 1.80 4.09 16.93
N TYR A 103 1.39 2.86 16.58
CA TYR A 103 2.21 1.91 15.84
C TYR A 103 2.01 2.21 14.36
N HIS A 104 3.12 2.51 13.68
CA HIS A 104 3.13 2.78 12.25
C HIS A 104 3.92 1.69 11.54
N LYS A 105 3.24 0.91 10.72
CA LYS A 105 3.87 -0.16 9.96
C LYS A 105 3.83 0.20 8.48
N ALA A 106 5.00 0.43 7.90
CA ALA A 106 5.15 0.83 6.52
C ALA A 106 5.57 -0.37 5.67
N MET A 107 4.93 -0.54 4.52
CA MET A 107 5.28 -1.59 3.55
C MET A 107 5.39 -0.99 2.17
N ARG A 108 6.33 -1.48 1.38
CA ARG A 108 6.46 -1.08 -0.02
C ARG A 108 6.27 -2.30 -0.92
N PHE A 109 5.51 -2.07 -1.99
CA PHE A 109 5.16 -3.10 -2.98
C PHE A 109 5.40 -2.57 -4.37
N THR A 110 5.59 -3.50 -5.29
CA THR A 110 5.71 -3.21 -6.72
C THR A 110 4.62 -3.97 -7.48
N TYR A 111 4.00 -3.31 -8.42
CA TYR A 111 3.01 -3.91 -9.32
C TYR A 111 3.34 -3.54 -10.75
N VAL A 112 3.30 -4.52 -11.65
CA VAL A 112 3.60 -4.30 -13.06
C VAL A 112 2.29 -4.25 -13.85
N GLU A 113 2.07 -3.12 -14.50
CA GLU A 113 0.95 -2.94 -15.42
C GLU A 113 1.48 -3.14 -16.84
N TYR A 114 0.86 -4.04 -17.60
CA TYR A 114 1.21 -4.28 -19.01
C TYR A 114 0.35 -3.38 -19.90
N ILE A 115 1.00 -2.67 -20.80
CA ILE A 115 0.35 -1.71 -21.70
C ILE A 115 0.54 -2.03 -23.19
#